data_f8203fe92da528fda0b0a446cb0e880f
#
_entry.id   f8203fe92da528fda0b0a446cb0e880f
#
_cell.length_a   1.000
_cell.length_b   1.000
_cell.length_c   1.000
_cell.angle_alpha   90.00
_cell.angle_beta   90.00
_cell.angle_gamma   90.00
#
_symmetry.space_group_name_H-M   'P 1'
#
loop_
_entity.id
_entity.type
_entity.pdbx_description
1 polymer ?
#
loop_
_entity_poly.entity_id
_entity_poly.type
_entity_poly.pdbx_seq_one_letter_code
_entity_poly.pdbx_strand_id
1 'polypeptide(L)'
;MANLINRFIGSRIPETEAMDTIDEAETFDRLAERYLYIAEDIIVQMALAIAPASGRFLELCSGTARVPIKIAQSNPACEVVAVDYSGNMVQLARRNAARATLTKRVQLIQGDAKKLPFKDNFFDLVTCNHAIHHLADPVQFFDEVARVVKPHGAILLIDLRRPPRTLIPAIVSMFGFGSEPLMRSLYRDSLRAAYTLPELSDLLSKSHLNGAMIRTYFPGYVAIIKSAQVKQNVNKQLHINPFTTLKSVLRAKWSGKSTIATTTR
;
A
#
# COMPACT_ATOMS: atom_id res chain seq x y z
N MET A 1 20.94 -2.96 22.92
CA MET A 1 20.92 -2.51 21.52
C MET A 1 19.64 -1.75 21.15
N ALA A 2 18.44 -2.20 21.52
CA ALA A 2 17.18 -1.49 21.21
C ALA A 2 17.15 -0.02 21.69
N ASN A 3 17.66 0.28 22.87
CA ASN A 3 17.72 1.65 23.40
C ASN A 3 18.64 2.61 22.63
N LEU A 4 19.71 2.12 22.00
CA LEU A 4 20.60 2.96 21.18
C LEU A 4 19.95 3.27 19.82
N ILE A 5 19.27 2.30 19.22
CA ILE A 5 18.56 2.44 17.94
C ILE A 5 17.43 3.47 18.09
N ASN A 6 16.64 3.38 19.15
CA ASN A 6 15.58 4.34 19.44
C ASN A 6 16.09 5.76 19.68
N ARG A 7 17.32 5.92 20.19
CA ARG A 7 17.92 7.23 20.41
C ARG A 7 18.28 7.95 19.11
N PHE A 8 18.62 7.20 18.05
CA PHE A 8 18.93 7.74 16.71
C PHE A 8 17.70 7.88 15.82
N ILE A 9 16.78 6.90 15.87
CA ILE A 9 15.57 6.92 15.00
C ILE A 9 14.52 7.86 15.58
N GLY A 10 14.45 8.00 16.90
CA GLY A 10 13.39 8.72 17.60
C GLY A 10 12.13 7.88 17.80
N SER A 11 11.29 8.29 18.76
CA SER A 11 9.99 7.66 19.00
C SER A 11 9.04 7.90 17.82
N ARG A 12 8.14 6.95 17.61
CA ARG A 12 7.03 7.07 16.65
C ARG A 12 6.13 8.24 17.06
N ILE A 13 5.74 9.05 16.08
CA ILE A 13 4.73 10.10 16.26
C ILE A 13 3.54 9.65 15.42
N PRO A 14 2.43 9.19 16.03
CA PRO A 14 1.25 8.77 15.30
C PRO A 14 0.73 9.89 14.42
N GLU A 15 0.25 9.57 13.24
CA GLU A 15 -0.46 10.47 12.38
C GLU A 15 -1.91 10.58 12.86
N THR A 16 -2.40 11.79 13.01
CA THR A 16 -3.74 12.07 13.55
C THR A 16 -4.74 12.44 12.46
N GLU A 17 -4.29 12.53 11.21
CA GLU A 17 -5.15 12.93 10.11
C GLU A 17 -6.05 11.77 9.66
N ALA A 18 -7.35 11.91 9.98
CA ALA A 18 -8.41 11.28 9.20
C ALA A 18 -8.82 12.28 8.11
N MET A 19 -9.03 11.81 6.86
CA MET A 19 -9.62 12.64 5.81
C MET A 19 -11.11 12.81 6.12
N ASP A 20 -11.41 13.76 7.01
CA ASP A 20 -12.74 13.90 7.62
C ASP A 20 -13.73 14.64 6.72
N THR A 21 -13.23 15.40 5.74
CA THR A 21 -14.07 16.14 4.80
C THR A 21 -13.90 15.62 3.38
N ILE A 22 -14.96 15.82 2.56
CA ILE A 22 -14.92 15.44 1.15
C ILE A 22 -13.88 16.25 0.37
N ASP A 23 -13.69 17.52 0.72
CA ASP A 23 -12.74 18.41 0.05
C ASP A 23 -11.29 18.00 0.31
N GLU A 24 -10.97 17.53 1.51
CA GLU A 24 -9.67 16.94 1.83
C GLU A 24 -9.43 15.67 1.03
N ALA A 25 -10.42 14.78 0.98
CA ALA A 25 -10.35 13.55 0.23
C ALA A 25 -10.20 13.81 -1.29
N GLU A 26 -10.93 14.78 -1.86
CA GLU A 26 -10.79 15.18 -3.28
C GLU A 26 -9.42 15.82 -3.56
N THR A 27 -8.91 16.61 -2.62
CA THR A 27 -7.57 17.19 -2.73
C THR A 27 -6.51 16.10 -2.70
N PHE A 28 -6.63 15.15 -1.77
CA PHE A 28 -5.73 14.01 -1.70
C PHE A 28 -5.78 13.17 -2.99
N ASP A 29 -6.96 12.84 -3.52
CA ASP A 29 -7.12 12.04 -4.74
C ASP A 29 -6.42 12.71 -5.94
N ARG A 30 -6.63 14.02 -6.12
CA ARG A 30 -5.95 14.80 -7.16
C ARG A 30 -4.43 14.80 -7.01
N LEU A 31 -3.93 14.95 -5.78
CA LEU A 31 -2.50 14.93 -5.49
C LEU A 31 -1.92 13.53 -5.65
N ALA A 32 -2.64 12.49 -5.22
CA ALA A 32 -2.25 11.10 -5.41
C ALA A 32 -2.16 10.74 -6.91
N GLU A 33 -3.12 11.18 -7.71
CA GLU A 33 -3.07 11.01 -9.17
C GLU A 33 -1.80 11.61 -9.77
N ARG A 34 -1.39 12.76 -9.29
CA ARG A 34 -0.24 13.48 -9.84
C ARG A 34 1.11 12.93 -9.36
N TYR A 35 1.20 12.50 -8.10
CA TYR A 35 2.49 12.21 -7.46
C TYR A 35 2.69 10.74 -7.10
N LEU A 36 1.63 9.96 -6.90
CA LEU A 36 1.72 8.57 -6.43
C LEU A 36 1.52 7.53 -7.53
N TYR A 37 1.12 7.92 -8.75
CA TYR A 37 0.74 7.00 -9.83
C TYR A 37 1.80 5.92 -10.12
N ILE A 38 3.10 6.28 -10.02
CA ILE A 38 4.21 5.33 -10.27
C ILE A 38 4.37 4.35 -9.11
N ALA A 39 4.28 4.84 -7.87
CA ALA A 39 4.31 3.97 -6.69
C ALA A 39 3.13 2.99 -6.73
N GLU A 40 1.94 3.47 -7.09
CA GLU A 40 0.76 2.62 -7.29
C GLU A 40 0.98 1.56 -8.37
N ASP A 41 1.57 1.91 -9.52
CA ASP A 41 1.86 0.95 -10.59
C ASP A 41 2.85 -0.14 -10.15
N ILE A 42 3.86 0.22 -9.36
CA ILE A 42 4.80 -0.74 -8.76
C ILE A 42 4.06 -1.67 -7.79
N ILE A 43 3.20 -1.13 -6.94
CA ILE A 43 2.41 -1.91 -5.99
C ILE A 43 1.51 -2.91 -6.73
N VAL A 44 0.83 -2.47 -7.79
CA VAL A 44 0.00 -3.34 -8.64
C VAL A 44 0.82 -4.46 -9.24
N GLN A 45 1.99 -4.17 -9.80
CA GLN A 45 2.89 -5.19 -10.35
C GLN A 45 3.35 -6.19 -9.28
N MET A 46 3.72 -5.71 -8.08
CA MET A 46 4.09 -6.58 -6.97
C MET A 46 2.93 -7.47 -6.53
N ALA A 47 1.72 -6.92 -6.41
CA ALA A 47 0.52 -7.64 -6.04
C ALA A 47 0.20 -8.75 -7.05
N LEU A 48 0.21 -8.42 -8.35
CA LEU A 48 -0.09 -9.38 -9.41
C LEU A 48 1.01 -10.43 -9.59
N ALA A 49 2.27 -10.13 -9.24
CA ALA A 49 3.36 -11.11 -9.30
C ALA A 49 3.22 -12.25 -8.28
N ILE A 50 2.51 -12.02 -7.17
CA ILE A 50 2.29 -13.04 -6.12
C ILE A 50 0.86 -13.56 -6.09
N ALA A 51 -0.07 -12.88 -6.76
CA ALA A 51 -1.47 -13.26 -6.84
C ALA A 51 -1.67 -14.52 -7.72
N PRO A 52 -2.72 -15.30 -7.47
CA PRO A 52 -3.19 -16.26 -8.45
C PRO A 52 -3.73 -15.57 -9.71
N ALA A 53 -3.81 -16.30 -10.81
CA ALA A 53 -4.27 -15.75 -12.10
C ALA A 53 -5.72 -15.24 -12.06
N SER A 54 -6.54 -15.73 -11.14
CA SER A 54 -7.94 -15.33 -10.96
C SER A 54 -8.34 -15.47 -9.49
N GLY A 55 -9.47 -14.89 -9.10
CA GLY A 55 -10.02 -15.05 -7.76
C GLY A 55 -10.56 -13.75 -7.17
N ARG A 56 -10.78 -13.77 -5.86
CA ARG A 56 -11.25 -12.62 -5.07
C ARG A 56 -10.08 -11.96 -4.37
N PHE A 57 -9.85 -10.71 -4.68
CA PHE A 57 -8.78 -9.90 -4.11
C PHE A 57 -9.37 -8.85 -3.17
N LEU A 58 -8.72 -8.61 -2.07
CA LEU A 58 -9.12 -7.62 -1.07
C LEU A 58 -8.03 -6.55 -0.97
N GLU A 59 -8.42 -5.30 -1.06
CA GLU A 59 -7.60 -4.16 -0.68
C GLU A 59 -8.15 -3.52 0.58
N LEU A 60 -7.32 -3.39 1.60
CA LEU A 60 -7.65 -2.76 2.88
C LEU A 60 -7.09 -1.33 2.94
N CYS A 61 -7.84 -0.43 3.59
CA CYS A 61 -7.53 1.00 3.66
C CYS A 61 -7.31 1.58 2.26
N SER A 62 -8.28 1.31 1.38
CA SER A 62 -8.14 1.49 -0.07
C SER A 62 -8.16 2.94 -0.53
N GLY A 63 -8.45 3.90 0.37
CA GLY A 63 -8.61 5.30 0.02
C GLY A 63 -9.62 5.48 -1.12
N THR A 64 -9.23 6.21 -2.14
CA THR A 64 -10.06 6.46 -3.33
C THR A 64 -10.03 5.32 -4.36
N ALA A 65 -9.57 4.12 -3.97
CA ALA A 65 -9.53 2.87 -4.72
C ALA A 65 -8.68 2.91 -6.01
N ARG A 66 -7.62 3.69 -6.04
CA ARG A 66 -6.74 3.80 -7.22
C ARG A 66 -6.01 2.48 -7.50
N VAL A 67 -5.43 1.85 -6.47
CA VAL A 67 -4.76 0.53 -6.59
C VAL A 67 -5.75 -0.58 -6.93
N PRO A 68 -6.88 -0.77 -6.24
CA PRO A 68 -7.91 -1.73 -6.62
C PRO A 68 -8.39 -1.63 -8.08
N ILE A 69 -8.61 -0.41 -8.57
CA ILE A 69 -9.02 -0.14 -9.95
C ILE A 69 -7.93 -0.60 -10.92
N LYS A 70 -6.66 -0.25 -10.67
CA LYS A 70 -5.52 -0.66 -11.50
C LYS A 70 -5.31 -2.18 -11.48
N ILE A 71 -5.50 -2.85 -10.34
CA ILE A 71 -5.48 -4.32 -10.24
C ILE A 71 -6.57 -4.92 -11.14
N ALA A 72 -7.82 -4.44 -11.02
CA ALA A 72 -8.93 -4.93 -11.83
C ALA A 72 -8.76 -4.66 -13.34
N GLN A 73 -8.14 -3.55 -13.72
CA GLN A 73 -7.78 -3.24 -15.11
C GLN A 73 -6.72 -4.22 -15.65
N SER A 74 -5.70 -4.49 -14.84
CA SER A 74 -4.56 -5.33 -15.24
C SER A 74 -4.87 -6.83 -15.20
N ASN A 75 -5.86 -7.25 -14.41
CA ASN A 75 -6.29 -8.65 -14.32
C ASN A 75 -7.83 -8.76 -14.50
N PRO A 76 -8.30 -9.02 -15.74
CA PRO A 76 -9.73 -9.16 -16.01
C PRO A 76 -10.42 -10.35 -15.31
N ALA A 77 -9.65 -11.34 -14.86
CA ALA A 77 -10.15 -12.57 -14.24
C ALA A 77 -10.32 -12.46 -12.71
N CYS A 78 -10.04 -11.29 -12.10
CA CYS A 78 -10.26 -11.08 -10.68
C CYS A 78 -11.48 -10.20 -10.39
N GLU A 79 -12.08 -10.45 -9.23
CA GLU A 79 -13.01 -9.55 -8.54
C GLU A 79 -12.28 -8.88 -7.39
N VAL A 80 -12.41 -7.57 -7.25
CA VAL A 80 -11.72 -6.81 -6.21
C VAL A 80 -12.74 -6.26 -5.23
N VAL A 81 -12.53 -6.51 -3.96
CA VAL A 81 -13.23 -5.84 -2.85
C VAL A 81 -12.27 -4.83 -2.25
N ALA A 82 -12.70 -3.61 -2.07
CA ALA A 82 -11.92 -2.54 -1.48
C ALA A 82 -12.64 -1.99 -0.25
N VAL A 83 -11.95 -1.97 0.88
CA VAL A 83 -12.49 -1.54 2.18
C VAL A 83 -11.74 -0.31 2.65
N ASP A 84 -12.48 0.72 3.05
CA ASP A 84 -11.93 1.89 3.71
C ASP A 84 -12.81 2.33 4.87
N TYR A 85 -12.18 2.91 5.90
CA TYR A 85 -12.89 3.39 7.08
C TYR A 85 -13.66 4.69 6.79
N SER A 86 -13.07 5.58 5.98
CA SER A 86 -13.65 6.88 5.63
C SER A 86 -14.78 6.74 4.61
N GLY A 87 -15.98 7.19 4.98
CA GLY A 87 -17.12 7.27 4.06
C GLY A 87 -16.85 8.20 2.86
N ASN A 88 -16.08 9.28 3.06
CA ASN A 88 -15.68 10.22 2.01
C ASN A 88 -14.76 9.55 0.98
N MET A 89 -13.78 8.76 1.46
CA MET A 89 -12.91 7.96 0.57
C MET A 89 -13.72 6.94 -0.23
N VAL A 90 -14.63 6.21 0.42
CA VAL A 90 -15.50 5.24 -0.26
C VAL A 90 -16.41 5.92 -1.30
N GLN A 91 -16.92 7.12 -1.02
CA GLN A 91 -17.71 7.89 -1.98
C GLN A 91 -16.89 8.25 -3.23
N LEU A 92 -15.65 8.72 -3.06
CA LEU A 92 -14.75 9.02 -4.16
C LEU A 92 -14.33 7.75 -4.90
N ALA A 93 -14.04 6.67 -4.17
CA ALA A 93 -13.72 5.38 -4.75
C ALA A 93 -14.83 4.88 -5.68
N ARG A 94 -16.10 5.05 -5.31
CA ARG A 94 -17.25 4.73 -6.18
C ARG A 94 -17.27 5.57 -7.46
N ARG A 95 -17.01 6.87 -7.36
CA ARG A 95 -16.86 7.76 -8.53
C ARG A 95 -15.73 7.29 -9.45
N ASN A 96 -14.57 6.95 -8.88
CA ASN A 96 -13.41 6.50 -9.63
C ASN A 96 -13.66 5.15 -10.31
N ALA A 97 -14.27 4.19 -9.63
CA ALA A 97 -14.66 2.89 -10.20
C ALA A 97 -15.69 3.05 -11.33
N ALA A 98 -16.65 3.98 -11.19
CA ALA A 98 -17.62 4.30 -12.23
C ALA A 98 -16.96 4.92 -13.47
N ARG A 99 -16.05 5.90 -13.28
CA ARG A 99 -15.26 6.49 -14.39
C ARG A 99 -14.42 5.44 -15.13
N ALA A 100 -13.90 4.45 -14.39
CA ALA A 100 -13.14 3.34 -14.96
C ALA A 100 -14.02 2.22 -15.55
N THR A 101 -15.34 2.33 -15.50
CA THR A 101 -16.32 1.29 -15.94
C THR A 101 -16.15 -0.05 -15.23
N LEU A 102 -15.73 -0.03 -13.96
CA LEU A 102 -15.39 -1.22 -13.17
C LEU A 102 -16.33 -1.52 -12.01
N THR A 103 -17.50 -0.86 -11.95
CA THR A 103 -18.46 -1.00 -10.84
C THR A 103 -18.96 -2.44 -10.61
N LYS A 104 -18.90 -3.30 -11.64
CA LYS A 104 -19.27 -4.73 -11.51
C LYS A 104 -18.12 -5.60 -10.98
N ARG A 105 -16.87 -5.13 -11.01
CA ARG A 105 -15.68 -5.91 -10.62
C ARG A 105 -14.92 -5.34 -9.45
N VAL A 106 -15.20 -4.08 -9.06
CA VAL A 106 -14.62 -3.42 -7.89
C VAL A 106 -15.76 -3.06 -6.95
N GLN A 107 -15.90 -3.82 -5.88
CA GLN A 107 -16.89 -3.59 -4.83
C GLN A 107 -16.26 -2.69 -3.74
N LEU A 108 -16.91 -1.58 -3.40
CA LEU A 108 -16.46 -0.59 -2.43
C LEU A 108 -17.31 -0.69 -1.15
N ILE A 109 -16.65 -0.93 -0.02
CA ILE A 109 -17.29 -1.15 1.28
C ILE A 109 -16.68 -0.17 2.29
N GLN A 110 -17.53 0.54 3.03
CA GLN A 110 -17.08 1.25 4.22
C GLN A 110 -16.98 0.27 5.39
N GLY A 111 -15.81 0.20 6.05
CA GLY A 111 -15.59 -0.74 7.13
C GLY A 111 -14.27 -0.55 7.86
N ASP A 112 -14.17 -1.14 9.03
CA ASP A 112 -12.94 -1.18 9.83
C ASP A 112 -12.10 -2.40 9.42
N ALA A 113 -10.87 -2.15 8.96
CA ALA A 113 -9.92 -3.20 8.58
C ALA A 113 -9.51 -4.12 9.75
N LYS A 114 -9.79 -3.73 10.99
CA LYS A 114 -9.59 -4.53 12.20
C LYS A 114 -10.80 -5.43 12.53
N LYS A 115 -11.93 -5.29 11.82
CA LYS A 115 -13.14 -6.09 12.02
C LYS A 115 -13.90 -6.21 10.71
N LEU A 116 -13.45 -7.14 9.87
CA LEU A 116 -13.97 -7.30 8.52
C LEU A 116 -15.26 -8.14 8.48
N PRO A 117 -16.27 -7.76 7.69
CA PRO A 117 -17.53 -8.48 7.58
C PRO A 117 -17.45 -9.69 6.63
N PHE A 118 -16.30 -10.34 6.58
CA PHE A 118 -16.05 -11.49 5.71
C PHE A 118 -15.80 -12.74 6.54
N LYS A 119 -16.15 -13.89 5.95
CA LYS A 119 -15.82 -15.19 6.54
C LYS A 119 -14.31 -15.49 6.42
N ASP A 120 -13.86 -16.44 7.23
CA ASP A 120 -12.50 -16.93 7.18
C ASP A 120 -12.17 -17.54 5.81
N ASN A 121 -10.92 -17.43 5.40
CA ASN A 121 -10.41 -18.07 4.19
C ASN A 121 -11.20 -17.68 2.91
N PHE A 122 -11.52 -16.41 2.75
CA PHE A 122 -12.38 -15.94 1.66
C PHE A 122 -11.62 -15.40 0.45
N PHE A 123 -10.48 -14.72 0.69
CA PHE A 123 -9.74 -14.01 -0.35
C PHE A 123 -8.50 -14.77 -0.81
N ASP A 124 -8.23 -14.67 -2.10
CA ASP A 124 -7.06 -15.26 -2.75
C ASP A 124 -5.83 -14.35 -2.67
N LEU A 125 -6.06 -13.03 -2.58
CA LEU A 125 -5.05 -12.00 -2.32
C LEU A 125 -5.61 -10.99 -1.33
N VAL A 126 -4.80 -10.57 -0.36
CA VAL A 126 -5.07 -9.42 0.51
C VAL A 126 -3.93 -8.43 0.37
N THR A 127 -4.27 -7.17 0.07
CA THR A 127 -3.32 -6.07 -0.06
C THR A 127 -3.69 -4.92 0.86
N CYS A 128 -2.69 -4.14 1.27
CA CYS A 128 -2.85 -2.87 1.96
C CYS A 128 -1.64 -2.00 1.66
N ASN A 129 -1.88 -0.72 1.36
CA ASN A 129 -0.83 0.19 0.94
C ASN A 129 -0.87 1.48 1.74
N HIS A 130 0.29 1.88 2.30
CA HIS A 130 0.48 3.16 2.98
C HIS A 130 -0.57 3.46 4.06
N ALA A 131 -0.92 2.46 4.88
CA ALA A 131 -1.95 2.63 5.89
C ALA A 131 -1.61 2.03 7.27
N ILE A 132 -0.65 1.11 7.36
CA ILE A 132 -0.28 0.49 8.65
C ILE A 132 0.22 1.55 9.62
N HIS A 133 0.90 2.59 9.13
CA HIS A 133 1.40 3.69 9.96
C HIS A 133 0.30 4.56 10.59
N HIS A 134 -0.94 4.53 10.10
CA HIS A 134 -2.08 5.18 10.75
C HIS A 134 -2.63 4.34 11.92
N LEU A 135 -2.34 3.04 11.98
CA LEU A 135 -2.85 2.17 13.03
C LEU A 135 -2.04 2.35 14.32
N ALA A 136 -2.72 2.62 15.42
CA ALA A 136 -2.07 2.70 16.74
C ALA A 136 -1.59 1.34 17.20
N ASP A 137 -2.42 0.30 17.01
CA ASP A 137 -2.11 -1.12 17.25
C ASP A 137 -2.52 -1.94 16.01
N PRO A 138 -1.55 -2.37 15.20
CA PRO A 138 -1.83 -3.14 13.99
C PRO A 138 -1.98 -4.65 14.23
N VAL A 139 -1.84 -5.18 15.47
CA VAL A 139 -1.93 -6.64 15.72
C VAL A 139 -3.29 -7.17 15.31
N GLN A 140 -4.37 -6.51 15.74
CA GLN A 140 -5.73 -6.91 15.37
C GLN A 140 -5.95 -6.83 13.85
N PHE A 141 -5.38 -5.83 13.17
CA PHE A 141 -5.40 -5.74 11.72
C PHE A 141 -4.67 -6.93 11.07
N PHE A 142 -3.49 -7.30 11.56
CA PHE A 142 -2.76 -8.47 11.05
C PHE A 142 -3.53 -9.77 11.28
N ASP A 143 -4.22 -9.90 12.40
CA ASP A 143 -5.06 -11.07 12.69
C ASP A 143 -6.26 -11.17 11.73
N GLU A 144 -6.90 -10.05 11.43
CA GLU A 144 -7.99 -10.02 10.44
C GLU A 144 -7.49 -10.34 9.02
N VAL A 145 -6.33 -9.82 8.63
CA VAL A 145 -5.67 -10.18 7.36
C VAL A 145 -5.41 -11.69 7.30
N ALA A 146 -4.86 -12.26 8.37
CA ALA A 146 -4.59 -13.71 8.45
C ALA A 146 -5.88 -14.54 8.40
N ARG A 147 -6.96 -14.06 9.03
CA ARG A 147 -8.24 -14.75 9.09
C ARG A 147 -8.94 -14.81 7.72
N VAL A 148 -8.98 -13.68 7.01
CA VAL A 148 -9.75 -13.59 5.77
C VAL A 148 -9.03 -14.12 4.54
N VAL A 149 -7.69 -14.21 4.57
CA VAL A 149 -6.93 -14.79 3.47
C VAL A 149 -7.03 -16.31 3.47
N LYS A 150 -7.14 -16.92 2.30
CA LYS A 150 -7.11 -18.38 2.15
C LYS A 150 -5.76 -18.96 2.61
N PRO A 151 -5.68 -20.24 3.03
CA PRO A 151 -4.41 -20.87 3.42
C PRO A 151 -3.32 -20.77 2.35
N HIS A 152 -3.70 -20.88 1.08
CA HIS A 152 -2.82 -20.74 -0.09
C HIS A 152 -2.93 -19.36 -0.77
N GLY A 153 -3.59 -18.40 -0.12
CA GLY A 153 -3.71 -17.05 -0.62
C GLY A 153 -2.43 -16.25 -0.40
N ALA A 154 -2.33 -15.14 -1.12
CA ALA A 154 -1.21 -14.22 -1.03
C ALA A 154 -1.54 -13.01 -0.16
N ILE A 155 -0.52 -12.44 0.47
CA ILE A 155 -0.60 -11.20 1.24
C ILE A 155 0.52 -10.28 0.78
N LEU A 156 0.18 -9.01 0.53
CA LEU A 156 1.12 -7.94 0.25
C LEU A 156 0.70 -6.69 1.02
N LEU A 157 1.36 -6.41 2.13
CA LEU A 157 1.15 -5.18 2.88
C LEU A 157 2.39 -4.30 2.70
N ILE A 158 2.23 -3.13 2.11
CA ILE A 158 3.34 -2.21 1.82
C ILE A 158 3.14 -0.93 2.62
N ASP A 159 4.22 -0.47 3.26
CA ASP A 159 4.21 0.78 3.97
C ASP A 159 5.58 1.48 3.95
N LEU A 160 5.61 2.71 4.42
CA LEU A 160 6.83 3.43 4.70
C LEU A 160 7.56 2.79 5.89
N ARG A 161 8.87 2.94 5.89
CA ARG A 161 9.73 2.58 7.01
C ARG A 161 10.26 3.85 7.66
N ARG A 162 10.09 3.98 8.98
CA ARG A 162 10.61 5.15 9.71
C ARG A 162 12.13 5.24 9.60
N PRO A 163 12.65 6.32 9.00
CA PRO A 163 14.08 6.59 8.98
C PRO A 163 14.53 7.28 10.27
N PRO A 164 15.85 7.46 10.49
CA PRO A 164 16.35 8.37 11.51
C PRO A 164 15.72 9.76 11.37
N ARG A 165 15.27 10.32 12.50
CA ARG A 165 14.53 11.60 12.52
C ARG A 165 15.31 12.75 11.85
N THR A 166 16.63 12.74 12.00
CA THR A 166 17.53 13.73 11.40
C THR A 166 17.59 13.67 9.87
N LEU A 167 17.25 12.52 9.28
CA LEU A 167 17.24 12.33 7.83
C LEU A 167 15.90 12.69 7.18
N ILE A 168 14.82 12.82 7.94
CA ILE A 168 13.47 13.10 7.40
C ILE A 168 13.46 14.38 6.54
N PRO A 169 14.04 15.52 6.97
CA PRO A 169 14.03 16.73 6.12
C PRO A 169 14.73 16.51 4.76
N ALA A 170 15.85 15.80 4.74
CA ALA A 170 16.58 15.51 3.51
C ALA A 170 15.79 14.56 2.60
N ILE A 171 15.16 13.52 3.17
CA ILE A 171 14.30 12.57 2.44
C ILE A 171 13.10 13.30 1.83
N VAL A 172 12.40 14.13 2.61
CA VAL A 172 11.25 14.90 2.13
C VAL A 172 11.68 15.90 1.05
N SER A 173 12.83 16.55 1.18
CA SER A 173 13.36 17.43 0.14
C SER A 173 13.68 16.68 -1.16
N MET A 174 14.28 15.51 -1.07
CA MET A 174 14.69 14.70 -2.23
C MET A 174 13.49 14.09 -2.97
N PHE A 175 12.60 13.41 -2.24
CA PHE A 175 11.48 12.66 -2.85
C PHE A 175 10.21 13.50 -3.00
N GLY A 176 10.07 14.56 -2.21
CA GLY A 176 9.02 15.55 -2.34
C GLY A 176 9.36 16.70 -3.31
N PHE A 177 10.52 16.64 -4.01
CA PHE A 177 10.91 17.69 -4.95
C PHE A 177 9.87 17.87 -6.05
N GLY A 178 9.42 19.11 -6.23
CA GLY A 178 8.38 19.47 -7.20
C GLY A 178 6.94 19.12 -6.78
N SER A 179 6.75 18.56 -5.58
CA SER A 179 5.40 18.35 -5.02
C SER A 179 4.89 19.60 -4.28
N GLU A 180 3.57 19.68 -4.13
CA GLU A 180 2.92 20.75 -3.37
C GLU A 180 3.28 20.69 -1.88
N PRO A 181 3.22 21.82 -1.14
CA PRO A 181 3.55 21.87 0.29
C PRO A 181 2.75 20.85 1.12
N LEU A 182 1.47 20.66 0.81
CA LEU A 182 0.61 19.69 1.48
C LEU A 182 1.16 18.25 1.33
N MET A 183 1.51 17.83 0.12
CA MET A 183 2.09 16.49 -0.10
C MET A 183 3.40 16.29 0.65
N ARG A 184 4.25 17.32 0.75
CA ARG A 184 5.48 17.25 1.54
C ARG A 184 5.21 17.15 3.03
N SER A 185 4.17 17.82 3.52
CA SER A 185 3.73 17.71 4.91
C SER A 185 3.23 16.30 5.21
N LEU A 186 2.28 15.81 4.42
CA LEU A 186 1.74 14.45 4.55
C LEU A 186 2.86 13.40 4.51
N TYR A 187 3.77 13.49 3.53
CA TYR A 187 4.89 12.55 3.44
C TYR A 187 5.82 12.59 4.65
N ARG A 188 6.11 13.80 5.16
CA ARG A 188 6.92 13.97 6.39
C ARG A 188 6.23 13.34 7.60
N ASP A 189 4.93 13.52 7.74
CA ASP A 189 4.19 13.08 8.91
C ASP A 189 3.97 11.55 8.84
N SER A 190 3.71 11.00 7.66
CA SER A 190 3.72 9.54 7.42
C SER A 190 5.09 8.90 7.72
N LEU A 191 6.22 9.54 7.36
CA LEU A 191 7.55 9.03 7.73
C LEU A 191 7.78 9.00 9.24
N ARG A 192 7.18 9.95 10.00
CA ARG A 192 7.26 9.99 11.46
C ARG A 192 6.36 8.95 12.12
N ALA A 193 5.21 8.67 11.49
CA ALA A 193 4.24 7.70 11.95
C ALA A 193 4.59 6.25 11.57
N ALA A 194 5.44 6.06 10.56
CA ALA A 194 5.86 4.74 10.08
C ALA A 194 6.53 3.91 11.18
N TYR A 195 6.43 2.60 11.06
CA TYR A 195 7.11 1.65 11.94
C TYR A 195 8.54 1.39 11.49
N THR A 196 9.42 1.07 12.43
CA THR A 196 10.76 0.51 12.16
C THR A 196 10.66 -0.99 11.93
N LEU A 197 11.70 -1.60 11.35
CA LEU A 197 11.75 -3.06 11.17
C LEU A 197 11.63 -3.84 12.48
N PRO A 198 12.35 -3.47 13.57
CA PRO A 198 12.18 -4.15 14.85
C PRO A 198 10.75 -4.05 15.42
N GLU A 199 10.12 -2.87 15.30
CA GLU A 199 8.73 -2.67 15.75
C GLU A 199 7.75 -3.54 14.94
N LEU A 200 7.87 -3.56 13.60
CA LEU A 200 7.04 -4.42 12.76
C LEU A 200 7.27 -5.90 13.04
N SER A 201 8.52 -6.31 13.25
CA SER A 201 8.84 -7.70 13.60
C SER A 201 8.23 -8.12 14.93
N ASP A 202 8.29 -7.26 15.94
CA ASP A 202 7.67 -7.49 17.24
C ASP A 202 6.14 -7.59 17.13
N LEU A 203 5.50 -6.67 16.42
CA LEU A 203 4.06 -6.68 16.19
C LEU A 203 3.58 -7.91 15.42
N LEU A 204 4.30 -8.31 14.36
CA LEU A 204 3.99 -9.53 13.61
C LEU A 204 4.17 -10.79 14.45
N SER A 205 5.17 -10.84 15.33
CA SER A 205 5.38 -11.98 16.23
C SER A 205 4.22 -12.21 17.21
N LYS A 206 3.45 -11.16 17.49
CA LYS A 206 2.28 -11.17 18.37
C LYS A 206 0.96 -11.46 17.64
N SER A 207 1.00 -11.60 16.31
CA SER A 207 -0.17 -11.80 15.46
C SER A 207 -0.16 -13.16 14.77
N HIS A 208 -1.28 -13.53 14.17
CA HIS A 208 -1.41 -14.73 13.32
C HIS A 208 -0.66 -14.64 11.98
N LEU A 209 -0.01 -13.51 11.68
CA LEU A 209 0.92 -13.36 10.54
C LEU A 209 2.39 -13.61 10.91
N ASN A 210 2.67 -14.25 12.03
CA ASN A 210 4.02 -14.49 12.55
C ASN A 210 4.99 -15.23 11.61
N GLY A 211 4.50 -15.86 10.54
CA GLY A 211 5.32 -16.50 9.49
C GLY A 211 5.49 -15.66 8.21
N ALA A 212 4.99 -14.43 8.19
CA ALA A 212 5.12 -13.55 7.03
C ALA A 212 6.55 -13.02 6.90
N MET A 213 7.00 -12.85 5.66
CA MET A 213 8.33 -12.35 5.34
C MET A 213 8.33 -10.84 5.29
N ILE A 214 9.28 -10.20 5.98
CA ILE A 214 9.50 -8.75 5.87
C ILE A 214 10.60 -8.51 4.83
N ARG A 215 10.36 -7.62 3.87
CA ARG A 215 11.30 -7.15 2.86
C ARG A 215 11.38 -5.63 2.86
N THR A 216 12.56 -5.10 2.59
CA THR A 216 12.77 -3.66 2.45
C THR A 216 13.00 -3.31 0.99
N TYR A 217 12.45 -2.18 0.58
CA TYR A 217 12.59 -1.63 -0.76
C TYR A 217 13.09 -0.18 -0.70
N PHE A 218 13.92 0.17 -1.67
CA PHE A 218 14.34 1.56 -1.84
C PHE A 218 13.16 2.41 -2.38
N PRO A 219 12.97 3.67 -1.93
CA PRO A 219 13.85 4.46 -1.07
C PRO A 219 13.56 4.41 0.43
N GLY A 220 12.64 3.65 0.92
CA GLY A 220 12.30 3.62 2.35
C GLY A 220 10.98 2.91 2.61
N TYR A 221 10.69 1.89 1.79
CA TYR A 221 9.51 1.06 1.96
C TYR A 221 9.82 -0.26 2.66
N VAL A 222 8.80 -0.81 3.27
CA VAL A 222 8.77 -2.16 3.81
C VAL A 222 7.55 -2.88 3.25
N ALA A 223 7.71 -4.17 2.93
CA ALA A 223 6.60 -5.04 2.58
C ALA A 223 6.57 -6.26 3.50
N ILE A 224 5.37 -6.61 3.96
CA ILE A 224 5.04 -7.85 4.64
C ILE A 224 4.39 -8.75 3.59
N ILE A 225 5.02 -9.90 3.34
CA ILE A 225 4.65 -10.76 2.23
C ILE A 225 4.42 -12.19 2.74
N LYS A 226 3.29 -12.77 2.36
CA LYS A 226 3.01 -14.20 2.50
C LYS A 226 2.45 -14.71 1.18
N SER A 227 3.00 -15.80 0.63
CA SER A 227 2.46 -16.46 -0.54
C SER A 227 2.83 -17.93 -0.56
N ALA A 228 1.90 -18.78 -0.94
CA ALA A 228 2.12 -20.22 -1.09
C ALA A 228 3.00 -20.56 -2.31
N GLN A 229 3.03 -19.72 -3.33
CA GLN A 229 3.79 -19.95 -4.57
C GLN A 229 5.25 -19.46 -4.49
N VAL A 230 5.66 -18.84 -3.40
CA VAL A 230 6.86 -17.99 -3.31
C VAL A 230 8.17 -18.76 -3.09
N LYS A 231 8.18 -20.06 -2.92
CA LYS A 231 9.46 -20.76 -2.64
C LYS A 231 10.51 -20.67 -3.76
N GLN A 232 10.17 -20.33 -5.00
CA GLN A 232 11.15 -20.34 -6.10
C GLN A 232 11.27 -19.06 -6.96
N ASN A 233 10.24 -18.19 -7.07
CA ASN A 233 10.25 -17.09 -8.05
C ASN A 233 10.23 -15.68 -7.51
N VAL A 234 9.81 -15.46 -6.26
CA VAL A 234 9.67 -14.08 -5.69
C VAL A 234 10.99 -13.35 -5.59
N ASN A 235 12.09 -14.06 -5.32
CA ASN A 235 13.42 -13.42 -5.30
C ASN A 235 13.85 -12.89 -6.69
N LYS A 236 13.34 -13.45 -7.79
CA LYS A 236 13.66 -12.97 -9.15
C LYS A 236 12.70 -11.87 -9.63
N GLN A 237 11.41 -11.96 -9.30
CA GLN A 237 10.39 -11.03 -9.78
C GLN A 237 10.25 -9.77 -8.91
N LEU A 238 10.55 -9.85 -7.61
CA LEU A 238 10.53 -8.71 -6.70
C LEU A 238 11.86 -7.92 -6.66
N HIS A 239 12.86 -8.29 -7.44
CA HIS A 239 14.00 -7.41 -7.75
C HIS A 239 13.54 -6.30 -8.70
N ILE A 240 12.63 -5.45 -8.23
CA ILE A 240 12.39 -4.16 -8.87
C ILE A 240 13.68 -3.37 -8.69
N ASN A 241 14.49 -3.33 -9.75
CA ASN A 241 15.72 -2.55 -9.72
C ASN A 241 15.34 -1.07 -9.56
N PRO A 242 15.65 -0.43 -8.42
CA PRO A 242 15.24 0.95 -8.16
C PRO A 242 15.75 1.93 -9.22
N PHE A 243 16.87 1.60 -9.88
CA PHE A 243 17.43 2.43 -10.96
C PHE A 243 16.66 2.29 -12.28
N THR A 244 16.12 1.12 -12.60
CA THR A 244 15.24 0.97 -13.78
C THR A 244 13.91 1.67 -13.55
N THR A 245 13.38 1.58 -12.35
CA THR A 245 12.15 2.28 -11.94
C THR A 245 12.39 3.80 -11.93
N LEU A 246 13.48 4.29 -11.33
CA LEU A 246 13.82 5.71 -11.34
C LEU A 246 14.06 6.24 -12.78
N LYS A 247 14.71 5.46 -13.66
CA LYS A 247 14.87 5.82 -15.08
C LYS A 247 13.53 5.87 -15.83
N SER A 248 12.60 4.96 -15.55
CA SER A 248 11.26 4.99 -16.16
C SER A 248 10.44 6.18 -15.65
N VAL A 249 10.55 6.49 -14.35
CA VAL A 249 9.97 7.66 -13.69
C VAL A 249 10.46 8.97 -14.33
N LEU A 250 11.78 9.10 -14.46
CA LEU A 250 12.38 10.29 -15.05
C LEU A 250 12.02 10.42 -16.54
N ARG A 251 11.97 9.33 -17.31
CA ARG A 251 11.53 9.32 -18.70
C ARG A 251 10.05 9.70 -18.86
N ALA A 252 9.16 9.21 -17.98
CA ALA A 252 7.73 9.55 -18.01
C ALA A 252 7.49 11.03 -17.68
N LYS A 253 8.20 11.59 -16.69
CA LYS A 253 8.15 13.04 -16.38
C LYS A 253 8.62 13.91 -17.54
N TRP A 254 9.57 13.44 -18.34
CA TRP A 254 10.13 14.21 -19.47
C TRP A 254 9.36 14.05 -20.78
N SER A 255 8.62 12.95 -20.97
CA SER A 255 7.94 12.66 -22.23
C SER A 255 6.47 13.10 -22.29
N GLY A 256 5.88 13.56 -21.19
CA GLY A 256 4.47 14.00 -21.15
C GLY A 256 3.45 12.92 -21.55
N LYS A 257 3.87 11.66 -21.65
CA LYS A 257 3.02 10.54 -22.08
C LYS A 257 2.64 9.65 -20.91
N SER A 258 1.35 9.55 -20.63
CA SER A 258 0.75 8.47 -19.87
C SER A 258 1.10 7.15 -20.58
N THR A 259 1.97 6.35 -19.96
CA THR A 259 2.39 5.07 -20.56
C THR A 259 1.58 3.95 -19.94
N ILE A 260 0.41 3.67 -20.52
CA ILE A 260 -0.17 2.33 -20.47
C ILE A 260 0.64 1.51 -21.49
N ALA A 261 1.69 0.86 -21.03
CA ALA A 261 2.41 -0.10 -21.85
C ALA A 261 1.67 -1.44 -21.83
N THR A 262 0.89 -1.68 -22.86
CA THR A 262 0.48 -3.02 -23.28
C THR A 262 1.73 -3.86 -23.54
N THR A 263 2.07 -4.75 -22.63
CA THR A 263 3.03 -5.82 -22.93
C THR A 263 2.27 -7.01 -23.48
N THR A 264 2.10 -7.02 -24.82
CA THR A 264 1.83 -8.23 -25.60
C THR A 264 3.18 -8.88 -25.91
N ARG A 265 3.50 -9.97 -25.27
CA ARG A 265 4.07 -11.25 -25.75
C ARG A 265 4.58 -12.08 -24.59
#